data_ff0d44fcbfacb3917f30d3bbd963d4a1
#
_entry.id   ff0d44fcbfacb3917f30d3bbd963d4a1
#
_cell.length_a   1.000
_cell.length_b   1.000
_cell.length_c   1.000
_cell.angle_alpha   90.00
_cell.angle_beta   90.00
_cell.angle_gamma   90.00
#
_symmetry.space_group_name_H-M   'P 1'
#
loop_
_entity.id
_entity.type
_entity.pdbx_description
1 polymer ?
#
loop_
_entity_poly.entity_id
_entity_poly.type
_entity_poly.pdbx_seq_one_letter_code
_entity_poly.pdbx_strand_id
1 'polypeptide(L)'
;MSLPEVLLWQALRRKQTGLKFRRQHPCGPYVADFYCHEARLVVEIDGEAHNRGNAPMRDELRDGWFADKGLMVLRIPALNILNEPDNAVTAIMVSAQERIGED
;
A
#
# COMPACT_ATOMS: atom_id res chain seq x y z
N MET A 1 -13.31 -5.07 7.06
CA MET A 1 -11.86 -5.15 6.83
C MET A 1 -11.38 -6.57 6.87
N SER A 2 -10.50 -6.92 5.96
CA SER A 2 -9.89 -8.24 6.00
C SER A 2 -8.84 -8.32 7.11
N LEU A 3 -8.47 -9.53 7.50
CA LEU A 3 -7.47 -9.71 8.55
C LEU A 3 -6.12 -9.07 8.19
N PRO A 4 -5.59 -9.23 6.95
CA PRO A 4 -4.34 -8.54 6.61
C PRO A 4 -4.43 -7.03 6.77
N GLU A 5 -5.55 -6.42 6.40
CA GLU A 5 -5.73 -4.98 6.59
C GLU A 5 -5.70 -4.60 8.05
N VAL A 6 -6.37 -5.39 8.90
CA VAL A 6 -6.40 -5.12 10.33
C VAL A 6 -4.99 -5.18 10.91
N LEU A 7 -4.22 -6.20 10.55
CA LEU A 7 -2.86 -6.35 11.06
C LEU A 7 -1.97 -5.18 10.66
N LEU A 8 -2.02 -4.78 9.40
CA LEU A 8 -1.23 -3.64 8.95
C LEU A 8 -1.70 -2.34 9.60
N TRP A 9 -3.01 -2.14 9.67
CA TRP A 9 -3.53 -0.90 10.24
C TRP A 9 -3.13 -0.73 11.70
N GLN A 10 -3.14 -1.81 12.47
CA GLN A 10 -2.73 -1.75 13.87
C GLN A 10 -1.29 -1.29 14.03
N ALA A 11 -0.43 -1.59 13.05
CA ALA A 11 0.96 -1.17 13.08
C ALA A 11 1.17 0.23 12.51
N LEU A 12 0.34 0.64 11.56
CA LEU A 12 0.54 1.91 10.85
C LEU A 12 -0.18 3.09 11.47
N ARG A 13 -1.27 2.84 12.18
CA ARG A 13 -2.10 3.93 12.73
C ARG A 13 -1.38 4.70 13.82
N ARG A 14 -1.86 5.92 14.07
CA ARG A 14 -1.39 6.77 15.17
C ARG A 14 0.09 7.14 15.09
N LYS A 15 0.61 7.18 13.87
CA LYS A 15 2.01 7.55 13.66
C LYS A 15 3.02 6.69 14.41
N GLN A 16 2.68 5.45 14.71
CA GLN A 16 3.60 4.56 15.41
C GLN A 16 4.91 4.36 14.67
N THR A 17 4.87 4.47 13.35
CA THR A 17 6.05 4.33 12.50
C THR A 17 6.80 5.64 12.31
N GLY A 18 6.28 6.73 12.87
CA GLY A 18 6.81 8.08 12.63
C GLY A 18 6.16 8.78 11.45
N LEU A 19 5.38 8.08 10.65
CA LEU A 19 4.69 8.63 9.50
C LEU A 19 3.19 8.44 9.64
N LYS A 20 2.44 9.36 9.05
CA LYS A 20 0.99 9.28 9.08
C LYS A 20 0.49 8.46 7.90
N PHE A 21 -0.27 7.41 8.19
CA PHE A 21 -0.95 6.61 7.18
C PHE A 21 -2.45 6.77 7.32
N ARG A 22 -3.12 6.78 6.17
CA ARG A 22 -4.59 6.77 6.11
C ARG A 22 -5.03 5.45 5.50
N ARG A 23 -6.13 4.92 5.98
CA ARG A 23 -6.69 3.69 5.40
C ARG A 23 -7.85 4.02 4.50
N GLN A 24 -8.08 3.17 3.50
CA GLN A 24 -9.21 3.31 2.57
C GLN A 24 -9.31 4.74 2.06
N HIS A 25 -8.20 5.23 1.54
CA HIS A 25 -8.08 6.63 1.13
C HIS A 25 -8.51 6.80 -0.32
N PRO A 26 -9.51 7.65 -0.59
CA PRO A 26 -9.91 7.91 -1.97
C PRO A 26 -8.81 8.61 -2.75
N CYS A 27 -8.50 8.08 -3.92
CA CYS A 27 -7.49 8.64 -4.82
C CYS A 27 -8.10 8.67 -6.23
N GLY A 28 -8.75 9.76 -6.58
CA GLY A 28 -9.43 9.86 -7.88
C GLY A 28 -10.47 8.77 -8.03
N PRO A 29 -10.42 7.97 -9.09
CA PRO A 29 -11.40 6.91 -9.30
C PRO A 29 -11.14 5.65 -8.47
N TYR A 30 -10.06 5.65 -7.68
CA TYR A 30 -9.65 4.48 -6.92
C TYR A 30 -9.67 4.73 -5.42
N VAL A 31 -9.58 3.64 -4.66
CA VAL A 31 -9.44 3.73 -3.21
C VAL A 31 -8.17 2.96 -2.85
N ALA A 32 -7.23 3.64 -2.20
CA ALA A 32 -6.00 3.00 -1.74
C ALA A 32 -6.25 2.32 -0.40
N ASP A 33 -5.75 1.11 -0.22
CA ASP A 33 -5.89 0.43 1.06
C ASP A 33 -5.22 1.26 2.16
N PHE A 34 -4.00 1.70 1.93
CA PHE A 34 -3.32 2.63 2.82
C PHE A 34 -2.58 3.69 2.00
N TYR A 35 -2.45 4.88 2.57
CA TYR A 35 -1.81 5.98 1.90
C TYR A 35 -0.98 6.81 2.87
N CYS A 36 0.25 7.12 2.47
CA CYS A 36 1.13 8.03 3.19
C CYS A 36 1.42 9.23 2.30
N HIS A 37 0.90 10.38 2.68
CA HIS A 37 1.04 11.58 1.86
C HIS A 37 2.48 12.09 1.80
N GLU A 38 3.18 12.05 2.93
CA GLU A 38 4.57 12.50 2.98
C GLU A 38 5.45 11.77 2.00
N ALA A 39 5.25 10.47 1.86
CA ALA A 39 6.07 9.64 0.98
C ALA A 39 5.46 9.51 -0.41
N ARG A 40 4.25 10.02 -0.63
CA ARG A 40 3.51 9.79 -1.88
C ARG A 40 3.44 8.31 -2.18
N LEU A 41 3.12 7.53 -1.16
CA LEU A 41 3.13 6.08 -1.22
C LEU A 41 1.74 5.50 -1.01
N VAL A 42 1.32 4.67 -1.96
CA VAL A 42 0.10 3.89 -1.87
C VAL A 42 0.48 2.45 -1.54
N VAL A 43 -0.14 1.88 -0.53
CA VAL A 43 0.09 0.47 -0.18
C VAL A 43 -1.19 -0.29 -0.50
N GLU A 44 -1.05 -1.35 -1.28
CA GLU A 44 -2.16 -2.19 -1.69
C GLU A 44 -1.92 -3.61 -1.23
N ILE A 45 -2.95 -4.22 -0.66
CA ILE A 45 -2.86 -5.62 -0.26
C ILE A 45 -3.37 -6.48 -1.41
N ASP A 46 -2.51 -7.36 -1.89
CA ASP A 46 -2.89 -8.29 -2.93
C ASP A 46 -3.43 -9.56 -2.27
N GLY A 47 -4.74 -9.64 -2.14
CA GLY A 47 -5.38 -10.75 -1.47
C GLY A 47 -5.57 -11.98 -2.31
N GLU A 48 -5.27 -11.86 -3.61
CA GLU A 48 -5.63 -12.91 -4.53
C GLU A 48 -4.54 -13.23 -5.50
N ALA A 49 -4.13 -14.44 -5.47
CA ALA A 49 -3.24 -14.95 -6.49
C ALA A 49 -4.00 -15.46 -7.71
N HIS A 50 -5.29 -15.27 -7.75
CA HIS A 50 -6.10 -15.88 -8.79
C HIS A 50 -6.00 -15.13 -10.11
N ASN A 51 -5.95 -15.89 -11.15
CA ASN A 51 -6.05 -15.34 -12.48
C ASN A 51 -7.47 -14.93 -12.75
N ARG A 52 -7.69 -13.67 -12.82
CA ARG A 52 -9.00 -13.14 -13.12
C ARG A 52 -8.97 -12.47 -14.47
N GLY A 53 -8.59 -13.18 -15.47
CA GLY A 53 -8.63 -12.66 -16.82
C GLY A 53 -8.08 -11.23 -16.96
N ASN A 54 -8.87 -10.25 -16.60
CA ASN A 54 -8.53 -8.83 -16.78
C ASN A 54 -7.76 -8.19 -15.64
N ALA A 55 -7.48 -8.93 -14.56
CA ALA A 55 -6.86 -8.33 -13.39
C ALA A 55 -5.50 -7.69 -13.68
N PRO A 56 -4.59 -8.33 -14.44
CA PRO A 56 -3.31 -7.69 -14.74
C PRO A 56 -3.47 -6.39 -15.51
N MET A 57 -4.39 -6.35 -16.48
CA MET A 57 -4.63 -5.13 -17.24
C MET A 57 -5.20 -4.02 -16.38
N ARG A 58 -6.15 -4.37 -15.49
CA ARG A 58 -6.72 -3.37 -14.59
C ARG A 58 -5.68 -2.84 -13.62
N ASP A 59 -4.78 -3.70 -13.15
CA ASP A 59 -3.69 -3.28 -12.27
C ASP A 59 -2.75 -2.34 -13.00
N GLU A 60 -2.44 -2.60 -14.26
CA GLU A 60 -1.60 -1.70 -15.05
C GLU A 60 -2.23 -0.33 -15.21
N LEU A 61 -3.53 -0.28 -15.52
CA LEU A 61 -4.22 0.99 -15.69
C LEU A 61 -4.24 1.77 -14.38
N ARG A 62 -4.51 1.07 -13.28
CA ARG A 62 -4.54 1.66 -11.97
C ARG A 62 -3.16 2.19 -11.56
N ASP A 63 -2.13 1.38 -11.76
CA ASP A 63 -0.77 1.77 -11.42
C ASP A 63 -0.30 2.94 -12.28
N GLY A 64 -0.69 2.97 -13.56
CA GLY A 64 -0.39 4.09 -14.44
C GLY A 64 -1.04 5.36 -13.98
N TRP A 65 -2.28 5.29 -13.52
CA TRP A 65 -2.97 6.45 -12.99
C TRP A 65 -2.24 7.01 -11.76
N PHE A 66 -1.84 6.12 -10.84
CA PHE A 66 -1.11 6.55 -9.65
C PHE A 66 0.25 7.16 -10.04
N ALA A 67 0.96 6.53 -10.97
CA ALA A 67 2.26 7.03 -11.40
C ALA A 67 2.13 8.42 -12.01
N ASP A 68 1.10 8.65 -12.80
CA ASP A 68 0.85 9.97 -13.39
C ASP A 68 0.64 11.06 -12.33
N LYS A 69 0.18 10.67 -11.14
CA LYS A 69 -0.01 11.60 -10.03
C LYS A 69 1.21 11.70 -9.12
N GLY A 70 2.31 11.08 -9.49
CA GLY A 70 3.53 11.11 -8.69
C GLY A 70 3.50 10.18 -7.49
N LEU A 71 2.62 9.18 -7.53
CA LEU A 71 2.48 8.24 -6.43
C LEU A 71 3.13 6.90 -6.77
N MET A 72 3.77 6.29 -5.78
CA MET A 72 4.31 4.95 -5.93
C MET A 72 3.33 3.95 -5.32
N VAL A 73 3.14 2.82 -5.99
CA VAL A 73 2.30 1.74 -5.46
C VAL A 73 3.20 0.61 -4.96
N LEU A 74 3.04 0.27 -3.70
CA LEU A 74 3.70 -0.91 -3.12
C LEU A 74 2.61 -1.95 -2.88
N ARG A 75 2.71 -3.06 -3.59
CA ARG A 75 1.72 -4.12 -3.47
C ARG A 75 2.30 -5.27 -2.66
N ILE A 76 1.61 -5.67 -1.60
CA ILE A 76 2.09 -6.70 -0.68
C ILE A 76 1.11 -7.86 -0.67
N PRO A 77 1.58 -9.09 -0.93
CA PRO A 77 0.69 -10.24 -0.85
C PRO A 77 0.12 -10.42 0.56
N ALA A 78 -1.16 -10.73 0.62
CA ALA A 78 -1.83 -10.93 1.91
C ALA A 78 -1.16 -11.99 2.77
N LEU A 79 -0.69 -13.08 2.15
CA LEU A 79 -0.02 -14.13 2.90
C LEU A 79 1.27 -13.66 3.56
N ASN A 80 1.99 -12.73 2.93
CA ASN A 80 3.18 -12.15 3.55
C ASN A 80 2.83 -11.41 4.83
N ILE A 81 1.70 -10.70 4.81
CA ILE A 81 1.26 -9.96 5.98
C ILE A 81 0.83 -10.92 7.09
N LEU A 82 0.11 -11.97 6.73
CA LEU A 82 -0.36 -12.94 7.71
C LEU A 82 0.78 -13.72 8.34
N ASN A 83 1.77 -14.09 7.53
CA ASN A 83 2.88 -14.91 8.02
C ASN A 83 3.97 -14.09 8.68
N GLU A 84 4.26 -12.91 8.17
CA GLU A 84 5.36 -12.09 8.65
C GLU A 84 4.97 -10.60 8.64
N PRO A 85 4.06 -10.21 9.54
CA PRO A 85 3.57 -8.82 9.54
C PRO A 85 4.68 -7.79 9.79
N ASP A 86 5.66 -8.13 10.60
CA ASP A 86 6.75 -7.19 10.87
C ASP A 86 7.59 -6.91 9.62
N ASN A 87 7.80 -7.94 8.80
CA ASN A 87 8.53 -7.77 7.55
C ASN A 87 7.75 -6.89 6.58
N ALA A 88 6.43 -7.04 6.55
CA ALA A 88 5.58 -6.20 5.70
C ALA A 88 5.69 -4.74 6.12
N VAL A 89 5.61 -4.48 7.42
CA VAL A 89 5.74 -3.10 7.94
C VAL A 89 7.12 -2.53 7.61
N THR A 90 8.17 -3.34 7.77
CA THR A 90 9.52 -2.91 7.44
C THR A 90 9.64 -2.53 5.97
N ALA A 91 9.07 -3.34 5.08
CA ALA A 91 9.09 -3.04 3.64
C ALA A 91 8.39 -1.73 3.34
N ILE A 92 7.25 -1.48 3.99
CA ILE A 92 6.52 -0.23 3.83
C ILE A 92 7.38 0.94 4.29
N MET A 93 8.01 0.82 5.44
CA MET A 93 8.82 1.90 6.00
C MET A 93 10.07 2.19 5.17
N VAL A 94 10.73 1.14 4.68
CA VAL A 94 11.89 1.32 3.79
C VAL A 94 11.48 2.06 2.53
N SER A 95 10.37 1.65 1.90
CA SER A 95 9.89 2.31 0.70
C SER A 95 9.53 3.77 0.98
N ALA A 96 8.84 4.03 2.08
CA ALA A 96 8.43 5.38 2.43
C ALA A 96 9.64 6.28 2.68
N GLN A 97 10.63 5.78 3.40
CA GLN A 97 11.81 6.57 3.74
C GLN A 97 12.67 6.85 2.51
N GLU A 98 12.77 5.89 1.60
CA GLU A 98 13.47 6.11 0.35
C GLU A 98 12.79 7.21 -0.47
N ARG A 99 11.48 7.21 -0.51
CA ARG A 99 10.74 8.23 -1.24
C ARG A 99 10.95 9.62 -0.64
N ILE A 100 10.90 9.71 0.68
CA ILE A 100 11.11 10.99 1.37
C ILE A 100 12.53 11.47 1.18
N GLY A 101 13.49 10.57 1.21
CA GLY A 101 14.91 10.92 1.07
C GLY A 101 15.32 11.33 -0.32
N GLU A 102 14.48 11.08 -1.33
CA GLU A 102 14.79 11.45 -2.71
C GLU A 102 14.62 12.94 -3.01
N ASP A 103 14.04 13.66 -2.10
CA ASP A 103 13.84 15.11 -2.30
C ASP A 103 15.13 15.92 -2.03
#